data_8be69a5b894d4f24c5e520d1ab8a3965
#
_entry.id   8be69a5b894d4f24c5e520d1ab8a3965
#
_cell.length_a   1.000
_cell.length_b   1.000
_cell.length_c   1.000
_cell.angle_alpha   90.00
_cell.angle_beta   90.00
_cell.angle_gamma   90.00
#
_symmetry.space_group_name_H-M   'P 1'
#
loop_
_entity.id
_entity.type
_entity.pdbx_description
1 polymer ?
#
loop_
_entity_poly.entity_id
_entity_poly.type
_entity_poly.pdbx_seq_one_letter_code
_entity_poly.pdbx_strand_id
1 'polypeptide(L)'
;MAVTKVIRPEDLHDDDFDIVDNKVRVRPTIKIYDVKYVAPDTVITTQMAVDYAKIGRHYLSVAGIQGNIHLDFKMVIDSGPRRALYTLPPEAPTPVQLIEEQTFDGSSVWVDKVSRTVMGNGLKAGTRYILNLGGYFE
;
A
#
# COMPACT_ATOMS: atom_id res chain seq x y z
N MET A 1 -9.39 21.00 34.85
CA MET A 1 -8.72 21.75 33.79
C MET A 1 -9.75 22.37 32.87
N ALA A 2 -9.56 23.55 32.49
CA ALA A 2 -10.43 24.20 31.54
C ALA A 2 -9.82 24.23 30.17
N VAL A 3 -10.63 24.09 29.16
CA VAL A 3 -10.20 24.32 27.76
C VAL A 3 -9.97 25.83 27.64
N THR A 4 -8.73 26.17 27.31
CA THR A 4 -8.34 27.57 27.25
C THR A 4 -8.48 28.16 25.85
N LYS A 5 -8.69 27.34 24.84
CA LYS A 5 -8.85 27.79 23.47
C LYS A 5 -10.05 27.12 22.82
N VAL A 6 -10.92 27.93 22.28
CA VAL A 6 -12.06 27.46 21.49
C VAL A 6 -11.65 27.43 20.01
N ILE A 7 -11.77 26.28 19.39
CA ILE A 7 -11.54 26.12 17.95
C ILE A 7 -12.87 26.31 17.25
N ARG A 8 -12.94 27.25 16.33
CA ARG A 8 -14.12 27.50 15.51
C ARG A 8 -14.07 26.68 14.23
N PRO A 9 -15.24 26.26 13.70
CA PRO A 9 -15.28 25.51 12.45
C PRO A 9 -14.54 26.19 11.29
N GLU A 10 -14.62 27.50 11.19
CA GLU A 10 -13.95 28.28 10.15
C GLU A 10 -12.42 28.31 10.27
N ASP A 11 -11.89 27.91 11.42
CA ASP A 11 -10.45 27.86 11.68
C ASP A 11 -9.83 26.52 11.23
N LEU A 12 -10.64 25.58 10.74
CA LEU A 12 -10.24 24.23 10.38
C LEU A 12 -10.28 24.03 8.87
N HIS A 13 -9.37 23.18 8.37
CA HIS A 13 -9.43 22.70 7.00
C HIS A 13 -10.51 21.64 6.85
N ASP A 14 -11.38 21.79 5.85
CA ASP A 14 -12.50 20.85 5.61
C ASP A 14 -12.03 19.42 5.34
N ASP A 15 -10.81 19.25 4.80
CA ASP A 15 -10.26 17.94 4.49
C ASP A 15 -9.83 17.15 5.71
N ASP A 16 -9.54 17.82 6.82
CA ASP A 16 -8.95 17.21 8.01
C ASP A 16 -9.95 16.98 9.14
N PHE A 17 -11.09 17.68 9.14
CA PHE A 17 -12.02 17.67 10.25
C PHE A 17 -13.47 17.61 9.81
N ASP A 18 -14.27 16.90 10.60
CA ASP A 18 -15.72 16.90 10.49
C ASP A 18 -16.34 17.53 11.73
N ILE A 19 -17.51 18.13 11.55
CA ILE A 19 -18.34 18.63 12.66
C ILE A 19 -19.56 17.72 12.75
N VAL A 20 -19.67 17.01 13.88
CA VAL A 20 -20.77 16.10 14.15
C VAL A 20 -21.34 16.45 15.51
N ASP A 21 -22.65 16.71 15.58
CA ASP A 21 -23.36 17.08 16.83
C ASP A 21 -22.67 18.23 17.58
N ASN A 22 -22.25 19.26 16.83
CA ASN A 22 -21.51 20.42 17.35
C ASN A 22 -20.14 20.09 17.95
N LYS A 23 -19.59 18.90 17.63
CA LYS A 23 -18.25 18.50 18.05
C LYS A 23 -17.35 18.36 16.84
N VAL A 24 -16.12 18.85 16.98
CA VAL A 24 -15.09 18.71 15.95
C VAL A 24 -14.46 17.31 16.07
N ARG A 25 -14.40 16.59 14.96
CA ARG A 25 -13.74 15.29 14.89
C ARG A 25 -12.73 15.29 13.75
N VAL A 26 -11.58 14.68 13.99
CA VAL A 26 -10.57 14.50 12.94
C VAL A 26 -11.11 13.51 11.93
N ARG A 27 -11.14 13.94 10.67
CA ARG A 27 -11.48 13.07 9.54
C ARG A 27 -10.25 12.27 9.16
N PRO A 28 -10.32 10.93 9.11
CA PRO A 28 -9.19 10.15 8.62
C PRO A 28 -8.91 10.52 7.17
N THR A 29 -7.73 11.05 6.90
CA THR A 29 -7.28 11.35 5.55
C THR A 29 -6.54 10.13 5.01
N ILE A 30 -7.05 9.55 3.93
CA ILE A 30 -6.41 8.43 3.26
C ILE A 30 -5.64 8.98 2.06
N LYS A 31 -4.33 8.71 2.05
CA LYS A 31 -3.47 9.02 0.92
C LYS A 31 -3.19 7.75 0.14
N ILE A 32 -3.24 7.85 -1.18
CA ILE A 32 -3.01 6.71 -2.07
C ILE A 32 -1.81 7.03 -2.95
N TYR A 33 -0.88 6.07 -2.98
CA TYR A 33 0.34 6.14 -3.78
C TYR A 33 0.36 4.97 -4.76
N ASP A 34 0.61 5.25 -6.02
CA ASP A 34 0.73 4.20 -7.03
C ASP A 34 2.04 3.45 -6.84
N VAL A 35 1.94 2.12 -6.81
CA VAL A 35 3.10 1.23 -6.73
C VAL A 35 3.40 0.72 -8.12
N LYS A 36 4.65 0.84 -8.55
CA LYS A 36 5.05 0.51 -9.92
C LYS A 36 5.86 -0.78 -9.94
N TYR A 37 5.59 -1.66 -10.90
CA TYR A 37 6.38 -2.86 -11.08
C TYR A 37 7.80 -2.51 -11.56
N VAL A 38 8.77 -3.28 -11.08
CA VAL A 38 10.19 -3.06 -11.37
C VAL A 38 10.49 -3.34 -12.83
N ALA A 39 9.98 -4.48 -13.33
CA ALA A 39 10.18 -4.89 -14.71
C ALA A 39 8.94 -5.62 -15.22
N PRO A 40 8.41 -5.23 -16.38
CA PRO A 40 7.18 -5.84 -16.91
C PRO A 40 7.34 -7.29 -17.33
N ASP A 41 8.58 -7.78 -17.49
CA ASP A 41 8.87 -9.18 -17.78
C ASP A 41 8.85 -10.06 -16.54
N THR A 42 8.74 -9.50 -15.36
CA THR A 42 8.67 -10.22 -14.09
C THR A 42 7.24 -10.51 -13.67
N VAL A 43 6.38 -9.53 -13.83
CA VAL A 43 4.97 -9.62 -13.46
C VAL A 43 4.08 -9.06 -14.56
N ILE A 44 2.92 -9.66 -14.72
CA ILE A 44 1.82 -9.09 -15.48
C ILE A 44 0.74 -8.70 -14.48
N THR A 45 0.35 -7.46 -14.50
CA THR A 45 -0.78 -7.04 -13.70
C THR A 45 -2.06 -7.56 -14.34
N THR A 46 -3.04 -7.88 -13.54
CA THR A 46 -4.34 -8.31 -14.06
C THR A 46 -5.01 -7.23 -14.90
N GLN A 47 -4.68 -5.98 -14.65
CA GLN A 47 -5.09 -4.85 -15.47
C GLN A 47 -4.67 -4.95 -16.93
N MET A 48 -3.51 -5.55 -17.19
CA MET A 48 -2.99 -5.70 -18.56
C MET A 48 -3.64 -6.89 -19.29
N ALA A 49 -4.10 -7.86 -18.54
CA ALA A 49 -4.66 -9.10 -19.12
C ALA A 49 -6.17 -9.00 -19.37
N VAL A 50 -6.87 -8.13 -18.63
CA VAL A 50 -8.32 -8.00 -18.69
C VAL A 50 -8.66 -6.54 -18.34
N ASP A 51 -9.83 -6.09 -18.71
CA ASP A 51 -10.28 -4.74 -18.37
C ASP A 51 -10.57 -4.58 -16.87
N TYR A 52 -9.53 -4.74 -16.08
CA TYR A 52 -9.55 -4.50 -14.63
C TYR A 52 -9.16 -3.07 -14.27
N ALA A 53 -9.20 -2.16 -15.21
CA ALA A 53 -8.79 -0.77 -15.02
C ALA A 53 -9.41 -0.10 -13.77
N LYS A 54 -10.49 -0.65 -13.26
CA LYS A 54 -11.18 -0.15 -12.06
C LYS A 54 -10.90 -0.94 -10.80
N ILE A 55 -10.36 -2.15 -10.90
CA ILE A 55 -10.29 -3.08 -9.76
C ILE A 55 -8.87 -3.48 -9.40
N GLY A 56 -7.98 -3.55 -10.35
CA GLY A 56 -6.64 -4.10 -10.16
C GLY A 56 -5.54 -3.08 -9.96
N ARG A 57 -5.79 -2.01 -9.23
CA ARG A 57 -4.76 -1.00 -8.97
C ARG A 57 -3.76 -1.54 -7.94
N HIS A 58 -2.46 -1.36 -8.26
CA HIS A 58 -1.39 -1.61 -7.32
C HIS A 58 -1.12 -0.31 -6.58
N TYR A 59 -1.44 -0.27 -5.31
CA TYR A 59 -1.34 0.96 -4.55
C TYR A 59 -0.97 0.71 -3.09
N LEU A 60 -0.37 1.72 -2.50
CA LEU A 60 -0.23 1.86 -1.08
C LEU A 60 -1.27 2.87 -0.60
N SER A 61 -2.15 2.47 0.29
CA SER A 61 -3.05 3.37 0.99
C SER A 61 -2.55 3.61 2.40
N VAL A 62 -2.50 4.86 2.84
CA VAL A 62 -2.01 5.24 4.16
C VAL A 62 -3.05 6.11 4.84
N ALA A 63 -3.46 5.70 6.04
CA ALA A 63 -4.32 6.48 6.93
C ALA A 63 -3.55 6.70 8.23
N GLY A 64 -3.10 7.94 8.47
CA GLY A 64 -2.20 8.24 9.57
C GLY A 64 -0.86 7.55 9.38
N ILE A 65 -0.53 6.60 10.26
CA ILE A 65 0.68 5.78 10.17
C ILE A 65 0.41 4.35 9.69
N GLN A 66 -0.86 3.97 9.58
CA GLN A 66 -1.22 2.64 9.07
C GLN A 66 -1.28 2.64 7.56
N GLY A 67 -0.59 1.72 6.94
CA GLY A 67 -0.59 1.57 5.50
C GLY A 67 -0.90 0.15 5.07
N ASN A 68 -1.37 0.01 3.83
CA ASN A 68 -1.63 -1.25 3.19
C ASN A 68 -1.23 -1.17 1.73
N ILE A 69 -0.39 -2.11 1.32
CA ILE A 69 -0.03 -2.26 -0.10
C ILE A 69 -0.92 -3.34 -0.70
N HIS A 70 -1.72 -2.95 -1.67
CA HIS A 70 -2.57 -3.88 -2.41
C HIS A 70 -1.92 -4.24 -3.73
N LEU A 71 -1.77 -5.54 -3.98
CA LEU A 71 -1.17 -6.08 -5.19
C LEU A 71 -2.05 -7.19 -5.76
N ASP A 72 -2.23 -7.17 -7.07
CA ASP A 72 -2.91 -8.21 -7.82
C ASP A 72 -2.14 -8.44 -9.12
N PHE A 73 -1.37 -9.52 -9.18
CA PHE A 73 -0.45 -9.75 -10.29
C PHE A 73 -0.30 -11.23 -10.61
N LYS A 74 0.23 -11.49 -11.78
CA LYS A 74 0.62 -12.83 -12.22
C LYS A 74 2.12 -12.85 -12.50
N MET A 75 2.82 -13.84 -11.95
CA MET A 75 4.23 -14.00 -12.23
C MET A 75 4.45 -14.48 -13.66
N VAL A 76 5.40 -13.88 -14.34
CA VAL A 76 5.85 -14.31 -15.67
C VAL A 76 6.92 -15.38 -15.56
N ILE A 77 7.79 -15.22 -14.54
CA ILE A 77 8.91 -16.13 -14.26
C ILE A 77 8.87 -16.52 -12.79
N ASP A 78 9.58 -17.59 -12.43
CA ASP A 78 9.78 -17.93 -11.02
C ASP A 78 10.61 -16.83 -10.34
N SER A 79 10.20 -16.45 -9.13
CA SER A 79 10.92 -15.40 -8.40
C SER A 79 12.26 -15.85 -7.87
N GLY A 80 12.43 -17.16 -7.62
CA GLY A 80 13.57 -17.64 -6.87
C GLY A 80 13.54 -17.14 -5.40
N PRO A 81 14.70 -17.13 -4.73
CA PRO A 81 14.74 -16.79 -3.30
C PRO A 81 14.55 -15.30 -3.02
N ARG A 82 14.84 -14.43 -3.98
CA ARG A 82 14.71 -12.99 -3.80
C ARG A 82 14.61 -12.29 -5.15
N ARG A 83 13.46 -11.68 -5.42
CA ARG A 83 13.26 -10.91 -6.64
C ARG A 83 12.46 -9.66 -6.35
N ALA A 84 12.92 -8.55 -6.89
CA ALA A 84 12.18 -7.29 -6.81
C ALA A 84 10.97 -7.32 -7.75
N LEU A 85 9.80 -6.96 -7.24
CA LEU A 85 8.54 -6.98 -7.97
C LEU A 85 8.01 -5.57 -8.23
N TYR A 86 7.93 -4.79 -7.16
CA TYR A 86 7.36 -3.44 -7.21
C TYR A 86 8.21 -2.47 -6.43
N THR A 87 8.13 -1.20 -6.80
CA THR A 87 8.83 -0.11 -6.11
C THR A 87 7.81 0.88 -5.57
N LEU A 88 8.00 1.31 -4.33
CA LEU A 88 7.23 2.41 -3.76
C LEU A 88 7.71 3.73 -4.38
N PRO A 89 6.78 4.66 -4.69
CA PRO A 89 7.19 5.96 -5.22
C PRO A 89 7.97 6.77 -4.19
N PRO A 90 8.87 7.67 -4.63
CA PRO A 90 9.73 8.43 -3.72
C PRO A 90 8.97 9.23 -2.66
N GLU A 91 7.80 9.73 -3.00
CA GLU A 91 6.95 10.55 -2.12
C GLU A 91 6.20 9.74 -1.07
N ALA A 92 6.16 8.41 -1.21
CA ALA A 92 5.47 7.55 -0.26
C ALA A 92 6.27 7.38 1.03
N PRO A 93 5.59 7.19 2.17
CA PRO A 93 6.27 6.89 3.42
C PRO A 93 6.98 5.54 3.36
N THR A 94 7.87 5.32 4.31
CA THR A 94 8.68 4.10 4.41
C THR A 94 8.13 3.19 5.52
N PRO A 95 8.14 1.87 5.34
CA PRO A 95 7.79 0.95 6.42
C PRO A 95 8.67 1.16 7.65
N VAL A 96 8.05 1.21 8.81
CA VAL A 96 8.77 1.38 10.08
C VAL A 96 9.46 0.08 10.49
N GLN A 97 8.86 -1.05 10.16
CA GLN A 97 9.36 -2.38 10.47
C GLN A 97 9.11 -3.32 9.29
N LEU A 98 9.62 -4.54 9.37
CA LEU A 98 9.42 -5.55 8.34
C LEU A 98 7.91 -5.79 8.14
N ILE A 99 7.48 -5.72 6.90
CA ILE A 99 6.14 -6.11 6.47
C ILE A 99 6.31 -7.31 5.56
N GLU A 100 5.77 -8.44 5.97
CA GLU A 100 5.86 -9.70 5.22
C GLU A 100 4.54 -10.43 5.25
N GLU A 101 4.19 -11.04 4.15
CA GLU A 101 2.98 -11.84 4.01
C GLU A 101 3.30 -13.17 3.33
N GLN A 102 2.75 -14.27 3.85
CA GLN A 102 2.79 -15.54 3.16
C GLN A 102 1.64 -15.64 2.18
N THR A 103 1.91 -16.21 1.02
CA THR A 103 0.91 -16.45 0.00
C THR A 103 0.22 -17.80 0.24
N PHE A 104 -0.85 -18.07 -0.54
CA PHE A 104 -1.61 -19.31 -0.44
C PHE A 104 -0.77 -20.58 -0.74
N ASP A 105 0.31 -20.46 -1.50
CA ASP A 105 1.18 -21.58 -1.89
C ASP A 105 2.44 -21.72 -1.02
N GLY A 106 2.51 -20.94 0.07
CA GLY A 106 3.64 -20.97 0.99
C GLY A 106 4.83 -20.11 0.59
N SER A 107 4.76 -19.41 -0.53
CA SER A 107 5.74 -18.40 -0.89
C SER A 107 5.58 -17.15 -0.04
N SER A 108 6.50 -16.22 -0.10
CA SER A 108 6.45 -15.01 0.72
C SER A 108 6.71 -13.76 -0.09
N VAL A 109 6.10 -12.67 0.36
CA VAL A 109 6.29 -11.33 -0.20
C VAL A 109 6.52 -10.38 0.96
N TRP A 110 7.51 -9.52 0.85
CA TRP A 110 7.85 -8.56 1.89
C TRP A 110 8.27 -7.24 1.29
N VAL A 111 8.32 -6.21 2.13
CA VAL A 111 8.82 -4.89 1.73
C VAL A 111 10.22 -4.70 2.28
N ASP A 112 11.19 -4.53 1.41
CA ASP A 112 12.53 -4.13 1.80
C ASP A 112 12.52 -2.65 2.16
N LYS A 113 12.79 -2.38 3.42
CA LYS A 113 12.77 -1.04 3.99
C LYS A 113 13.80 -0.12 3.36
N VAL A 114 14.98 -0.63 3.05
CA VAL A 114 16.09 0.17 2.53
C VAL A 114 15.88 0.52 1.05
N SER A 115 15.60 -0.48 0.23
CA SER A 115 15.36 -0.27 -1.20
C SER A 115 13.96 0.26 -1.52
N ARG A 116 13.05 0.17 -0.55
CA ARG A 116 11.64 0.56 -0.71
C ARG A 116 10.98 -0.24 -1.83
N THR A 117 11.30 -1.52 -1.87
CA THR A 117 10.89 -2.44 -2.94
C THR A 117 10.14 -3.61 -2.35
N VAL A 118 9.08 -4.01 -3.02
CA VAL A 118 8.35 -5.25 -2.70
C VAL A 118 9.11 -6.41 -3.33
N MET A 119 9.50 -7.37 -2.50
CA MET A 119 10.31 -8.52 -2.86
C MET A 119 9.48 -9.80 -2.77
N GLY A 120 9.83 -10.78 -3.57
CA GLY A 120 9.19 -12.10 -3.54
C GLY A 120 10.18 -13.25 -3.45
N ASN A 121 9.76 -14.32 -2.77
CA ASN A 121 10.50 -15.57 -2.62
C ASN A 121 9.58 -16.75 -2.87
N GLY A 122 9.98 -17.62 -3.78
CA GLY A 122 9.24 -18.85 -4.07
C GLY A 122 7.99 -18.67 -4.91
N LEU A 123 7.78 -17.49 -5.47
CA LEU A 123 6.64 -17.23 -6.35
C LEU A 123 6.82 -17.99 -7.67
N LYS A 124 5.72 -18.57 -8.15
CA LYS A 124 5.74 -19.45 -9.32
C LYS A 124 5.26 -18.75 -10.58
N ALA A 125 5.97 -18.97 -11.68
CA ALA A 125 5.56 -18.51 -13.00
C ALA A 125 4.15 -19.00 -13.33
N GLY A 126 3.35 -18.12 -13.93
CA GLY A 126 1.97 -18.43 -14.32
C GLY A 126 0.95 -18.38 -13.19
N THR A 127 1.35 -18.10 -11.97
CA THR A 127 0.45 -18.03 -10.81
C THR A 127 0.04 -16.59 -10.52
N ARG A 128 -1.24 -16.40 -10.27
CA ARG A 128 -1.81 -15.12 -9.84
C ARG A 128 -1.77 -15.01 -8.32
N TYR A 129 -1.28 -13.88 -7.85
CA TYR A 129 -1.23 -13.56 -6.42
C TYR A 129 -2.02 -12.29 -6.15
N ILE A 130 -2.89 -12.34 -5.16
CA ILE A 130 -3.62 -11.19 -4.66
C ILE A 130 -3.20 -11.01 -3.21
N LEU A 131 -2.56 -9.89 -2.91
CA LEU A 131 -1.92 -9.68 -1.62
C LEU A 131 -2.27 -8.31 -1.04
N ASN A 132 -2.33 -8.29 0.28
CA ASN A 132 -2.43 -7.06 1.05
C ASN A 132 -1.34 -7.07 2.11
N LEU A 133 -0.38 -6.15 1.97
CA LEU A 133 0.75 -6.01 2.87
C LEU A 133 0.48 -4.83 3.80
N GLY A 134 0.03 -5.13 5.02
CA GLY A 134 -0.34 -4.12 6.00
C GLY A 134 0.73 -3.92 7.06
N GLY A 135 0.88 -2.68 7.51
CA GLY A 135 1.81 -2.34 8.56
C GLY A 135 1.87 -0.85 8.84
N TYR A 136 2.91 -0.43 9.55
CA TYR A 136 3.12 0.97 9.90
C TYR A 136 4.15 1.61 8.98
N PHE A 137 3.83 2.84 8.56
CA PHE A 137 4.64 3.63 7.64
C PHE A 137 4.93 5.00 8.24
N GLU A 138 6.09 5.49 7.94
CA GLU A 138 6.53 6.80 8.45
C GLU A 138 7.25 7.63 7.39
#